data_2331ff5e03826e90ad864ddd88240c7c
#
_entry.id   2331ff5e03826e90ad864ddd88240c7c
#
_cell.length_a   1.000
_cell.length_b   1.000
_cell.length_c   1.000
_cell.angle_alpha   90.00
_cell.angle_beta   90.00
_cell.angle_gamma   90.00
#
_symmetry.space_group_name_H-M   'P 1'
#
loop_
_entity.id
_entity.type
_entity.pdbx_description
1 polymer ?
#
loop_
_entity_poly.entity_id
_entity_poly.type
_entity_poly.pdbx_seq_one_letter_code
_entity_poly.pdbx_strand_id
1 'polypeptide(L)'
;MTPSPLRTTLRQDTHDAHARVDALLGGGIADLETYRRYLSGMQRFLAACEDALLPAWPMAPLQALLADDMRALAVGPTPSLAAPLPATDEPSRLGVAYVVGGASVGARQLARQAEALGFGPGRAASFLHGFAQGSMWNGVLASLDAARLDPHQTDRCRAAAVATFATAEAAFGGLEELR
;
A
#
# COMPACT_ATOMS: atom_id res chain seq x y z
N MET A 1 5.58 -24.52 0.10
CA MET A 1 5.67 -24.18 1.54
C MET A 1 4.29 -23.74 2.01
N THR A 2 3.80 -24.32 3.10
CA THR A 2 2.52 -23.91 3.71
C THR A 2 2.70 -22.55 4.39
N PRO A 3 1.75 -21.60 4.22
CA PRO A 3 1.81 -20.31 4.92
C PRO A 3 1.88 -20.48 6.43
N SER A 4 2.60 -19.59 7.13
CA SER A 4 2.61 -19.61 8.60
C SER A 4 1.21 -19.33 9.17
N PRO A 5 0.90 -19.76 10.40
CA PRO A 5 -0.38 -19.47 11.06
C PRO A 5 -0.68 -17.97 11.09
N LEU A 6 0.33 -17.12 11.36
CA LEU A 6 0.18 -15.67 11.38
C LEU A 6 -0.27 -15.12 10.02
N ARG A 7 0.31 -15.57 8.90
CA ARG A 7 -0.11 -15.16 7.56
C ARG A 7 -1.55 -15.57 7.26
N THR A 8 -1.94 -16.76 7.67
CA THR A 8 -3.32 -17.25 7.49
C THR A 8 -4.30 -16.38 8.26
N THR A 9 -3.98 -16.06 9.52
CA THR A 9 -4.81 -15.19 10.36
C THR A 9 -4.90 -13.77 9.80
N LEU A 10 -3.78 -13.14 9.43
CA LEU A 10 -3.79 -11.81 8.82
C LEU A 10 -4.66 -11.75 7.57
N ARG A 11 -4.55 -12.77 6.70
CA ARG A 11 -5.39 -12.85 5.48
C ARG A 11 -6.87 -12.95 5.81
N GLN A 12 -7.25 -13.72 6.83
CA GLN A 12 -8.64 -13.86 7.25
C GLN A 12 -9.18 -12.56 7.84
N ASP A 13 -8.44 -11.93 8.75
CA ASP A 13 -8.85 -10.71 9.44
C ASP A 13 -8.98 -9.50 8.51
N THR A 14 -8.20 -9.47 7.43
CA THR A 14 -8.18 -8.35 6.49
C THR A 14 -8.97 -8.59 5.21
N HIS A 15 -9.63 -9.74 5.06
CA HIS A 15 -10.34 -10.12 3.84
C HIS A 15 -11.40 -9.08 3.43
N ASP A 16 -12.28 -8.72 4.36
CA ASP A 16 -13.37 -7.78 4.07
C ASP A 16 -12.87 -6.35 3.85
N ALA A 17 -11.84 -5.95 4.59
CA ALA A 17 -11.20 -4.65 4.41
C ALA A 17 -10.51 -4.55 3.03
N HIS A 18 -9.86 -5.61 2.58
CA HIS A 18 -9.29 -5.69 1.24
C HIS A 18 -10.37 -5.52 0.16
N ALA A 19 -11.50 -6.21 0.30
CA ALA A 19 -12.60 -6.10 -0.65
C ALA A 19 -13.19 -4.67 -0.70
N ARG A 20 -13.24 -3.94 0.42
CA ARG A 20 -13.67 -2.53 0.44
C ARG A 20 -12.69 -1.60 -0.29
N VAL A 21 -11.38 -1.78 -0.09
CA VAL A 21 -10.38 -1.00 -0.84
C VAL A 21 -10.45 -1.30 -2.33
N ASP A 22 -10.61 -2.56 -2.72
CA ASP A 22 -10.75 -2.95 -4.14
C ASP A 22 -12.01 -2.29 -4.77
N ALA A 23 -13.11 -2.20 -4.01
CA ALA A 23 -14.32 -1.54 -4.46
C ALA A 23 -14.12 -0.03 -4.69
N LEU A 24 -13.32 0.65 -3.83
CA LEU A 24 -12.96 2.06 -4.01
C LEU A 24 -12.10 2.30 -5.25
N LEU A 25 -11.28 1.32 -5.64
CA LEU A 25 -10.47 1.37 -6.85
C LEU A 25 -11.28 1.09 -8.13
N GLY A 26 -12.53 0.61 -8.01
CA GLY A 26 -13.48 0.49 -9.12
C GLY A 26 -13.00 -0.37 -10.30
N GLY A 27 -12.22 -1.42 -10.04
CA GLY A 27 -11.62 -2.26 -11.07
C GLY A 27 -10.24 -1.79 -11.57
N GLY A 28 -9.73 -0.70 -11.01
CA GLY A 28 -8.36 -0.22 -11.24
C GLY A 28 -8.26 1.00 -12.15
N ILE A 29 -7.28 1.01 -13.04
CA ILE A 29 -6.93 2.15 -13.92
C ILE A 29 -7.60 1.95 -15.28
N ALA A 30 -8.78 2.56 -15.47
CA ALA A 30 -9.53 2.49 -16.73
C ALA A 30 -9.18 3.64 -17.69
N ASP A 31 -8.78 4.80 -17.16
CA ASP A 31 -8.47 6.03 -17.90
C ASP A 31 -7.48 6.91 -17.12
N LEU A 32 -7.14 8.07 -17.68
CA LEU A 32 -6.21 9.02 -17.06
C LEU A 32 -6.75 9.57 -15.72
N GLU A 33 -8.04 9.76 -15.60
CA GLU A 33 -8.68 10.31 -14.37
C GLU A 33 -8.55 9.30 -13.23
N THR A 34 -8.93 8.05 -13.45
CA THR A 34 -8.78 6.97 -12.47
C THR A 34 -7.31 6.73 -12.10
N TYR A 35 -6.39 6.91 -13.06
CA TYR A 35 -4.97 6.81 -12.78
C TYR A 35 -4.46 7.95 -11.87
N ARG A 36 -4.84 9.18 -12.15
CA ARG A 36 -4.52 10.34 -11.29
C ARG A 36 -5.04 10.15 -9.88
N ARG A 37 -6.28 9.68 -9.73
CA ARG A 37 -6.89 9.36 -8.43
C ARG A 37 -6.10 8.27 -7.69
N TYR A 38 -5.69 7.22 -8.39
CA TYR A 38 -4.86 6.18 -7.81
C TYR A 38 -3.54 6.73 -7.26
N LEU A 39 -2.82 7.54 -8.02
CA LEU A 39 -1.55 8.15 -7.56
C LEU A 39 -1.76 9.04 -6.33
N SER A 40 -2.82 9.85 -6.33
CA SER A 40 -3.20 10.70 -5.18
C SER A 40 -3.49 9.87 -3.93
N GLY A 41 -4.25 8.78 -4.06
CA GLY A 41 -4.53 7.85 -2.97
C GLY A 41 -3.27 7.19 -2.43
N MET A 42 -2.38 6.72 -3.33
CA MET A 42 -1.10 6.13 -2.96
C MET A 42 -0.18 7.13 -2.25
N GLN A 43 -0.13 8.39 -2.66
CA GLN A 43 0.64 9.42 -1.97
C GLN A 43 0.21 9.56 -0.51
N ARG A 44 -1.12 9.69 -0.28
CA ARG A 44 -1.69 9.80 1.08
C ARG A 44 -1.43 8.56 1.92
N PHE A 45 -1.65 7.40 1.33
CA PHE A 45 -1.48 6.11 2.00
C PHE A 45 -0.03 5.85 2.42
N LEU A 46 0.92 6.00 1.49
CA LEU A 46 2.33 5.74 1.79
C LEU A 46 2.89 6.76 2.79
N ALA A 47 2.50 8.02 2.70
CA ALA A 47 2.89 9.04 3.67
C ALA A 47 2.41 8.71 5.09
N ALA A 48 1.19 8.18 5.24
CA ALA A 48 0.66 7.77 6.54
C ALA A 48 1.35 6.52 7.13
N CYS A 49 1.95 5.67 6.28
CA CYS A 49 2.60 4.43 6.68
C CYS A 49 4.12 4.56 6.88
N GLU A 50 4.76 5.66 6.44
CA GLU A 50 6.21 5.78 6.32
C GLU A 50 6.95 5.50 7.61
N ASP A 51 6.58 6.18 8.70
CA ASP A 51 7.25 6.04 10.01
C ASP A 51 7.13 4.61 10.56
N ALA A 52 6.02 3.93 10.29
CA ALA A 52 5.79 2.56 10.71
C ALA A 52 6.66 1.55 9.94
N LEU A 53 7.11 1.88 8.73
CA LEU A 53 7.90 0.98 7.88
C LEU A 53 9.41 1.13 8.11
N LEU A 54 9.86 2.27 8.59
CA LEU A 54 11.29 2.52 8.84
C LEU A 54 11.80 1.76 10.09
N PRO A 55 13.06 1.33 10.07
CA PRO A 55 14.04 1.37 8.96
C PRO A 55 14.01 0.13 8.04
N ALA A 56 13.21 -0.87 8.36
CA ALA A 56 13.26 -2.19 7.69
C ALA A 56 12.83 -2.14 6.22
N TRP A 57 11.86 -1.28 5.90
CA TRP A 57 11.31 -1.13 4.55
C TRP A 57 11.28 0.34 4.14
N PRO A 58 12.42 0.92 3.72
CA PRO A 58 12.48 2.32 3.34
C PRO A 58 11.66 2.60 2.08
N MET A 59 10.72 3.56 2.16
CA MET A 59 9.81 3.91 1.08
C MET A 59 10.28 5.09 0.23
N ALA A 60 11.31 5.83 0.66
CA ALA A 60 11.78 7.04 -0.01
C ALA A 60 12.05 6.88 -1.52
N PRO A 61 12.69 5.78 -2.01
CA PRO A 61 12.86 5.59 -3.45
C PRO A 61 11.55 5.47 -4.23
N LEU A 62 10.55 4.78 -3.66
CA LEU A 62 9.23 4.62 -4.28
C LEU A 62 8.43 5.92 -4.23
N GLN A 63 8.52 6.67 -3.14
CA GLN A 63 7.87 7.98 -3.01
C GLN A 63 8.46 8.99 -4.00
N ALA A 64 9.75 8.93 -4.28
CA ALA A 64 10.37 9.75 -5.31
C ALA A 64 9.79 9.44 -6.71
N LEU A 65 9.68 8.15 -7.07
CA LEU A 65 9.05 7.73 -8.33
C LEU A 65 7.58 8.16 -8.40
N LEU A 66 6.83 8.04 -7.30
CA LEU A 66 5.45 8.49 -7.23
C LEU A 66 5.32 9.99 -7.45
N ALA A 67 6.18 10.80 -6.82
CA ALA A 67 6.18 12.25 -6.98
C ALA A 67 6.52 12.66 -8.43
N ASP A 68 7.44 11.95 -9.08
CA ASP A 68 7.80 12.18 -10.48
C ASP A 68 6.64 11.85 -11.43
N ASP A 69 5.97 10.71 -11.24
CA ASP A 69 4.82 10.30 -12.04
C ASP A 69 3.63 11.28 -11.83
N MET A 70 3.36 11.71 -10.60
CA MET A 70 2.34 12.71 -10.29
C MET A 70 2.61 14.04 -11.00
N ARG A 71 3.87 14.50 -10.98
CA ARG A 71 4.29 15.72 -11.68
C ARG A 71 4.10 15.60 -13.19
N ALA A 72 4.47 14.47 -13.78
CA ALA A 72 4.32 14.20 -15.21
C ALA A 72 2.85 14.20 -15.66
N LEU A 73 1.93 13.82 -14.78
CA LEU A 73 0.49 13.80 -15.04
C LEU A 73 -0.24 15.05 -14.53
N ALA A 74 0.48 16.08 -14.10
CA ALA A 74 -0.09 17.31 -13.53
C ALA A 74 -1.04 17.04 -12.34
N VAL A 75 -0.71 16.04 -11.52
CA VAL A 75 -1.41 15.75 -10.25
C VAL A 75 -0.78 16.61 -9.17
N GLY A 76 -1.57 17.49 -8.57
CA GLY A 76 -1.12 18.31 -7.45
C GLY A 76 -0.93 17.53 -6.16
N PRO A 77 -0.25 18.12 -5.15
CA PRO A 77 -0.14 17.50 -3.84
C PRO A 77 -1.52 17.37 -3.20
N THR A 78 -1.78 16.20 -2.61
CA THR A 78 -3.03 15.94 -1.88
C THR A 78 -2.83 16.20 -0.38
N PRO A 79 -3.87 16.69 0.35
CA PRO A 79 -3.79 16.83 1.80
C PRO A 79 -3.46 15.50 2.48
N SER A 80 -2.56 15.53 3.45
CA SER A 80 -2.22 14.37 4.28
C SER A 80 -3.43 13.88 5.04
N LEU A 81 -3.45 12.59 5.38
CA LEU A 81 -4.43 12.05 6.32
C LEU A 81 -4.21 12.65 7.71
N ALA A 82 -5.30 12.82 8.45
CA ALA A 82 -5.30 13.56 9.72
C ALA A 82 -4.45 12.90 10.83
N ALA A 83 -4.19 11.60 10.75
CA ALA A 83 -3.39 10.89 11.74
C ALA A 83 -2.43 9.88 11.09
N PRO A 84 -1.17 9.82 11.53
CA PRO A 84 -0.26 8.75 11.18
C PRO A 84 -0.71 7.44 11.85
N LEU A 85 -0.28 6.30 11.30
CA LEU A 85 -0.53 5.00 11.91
C LEU A 85 0.27 4.84 13.21
N PRO A 86 -0.36 4.52 14.34
CA PRO A 86 0.32 4.35 15.61
C PRO A 86 1.01 2.97 15.69
N ALA A 87 2.02 2.73 14.87
CA ALA A 87 2.79 1.48 14.85
C ALA A 87 4.20 1.72 15.38
N THR A 88 4.35 1.65 16.71
CA THR A 88 5.61 1.99 17.38
C THR A 88 6.47 0.77 17.72
N ASP A 89 5.90 -0.43 17.78
CA ASP A 89 6.59 -1.68 18.10
C ASP A 89 6.74 -2.60 16.87
N GLU A 90 7.63 -3.57 16.95
CA GLU A 90 7.94 -4.49 15.86
C GLU A 90 6.72 -5.30 15.38
N PRO A 91 5.88 -5.90 16.24
CA PRO A 91 4.67 -6.59 15.80
C PRO A 91 3.70 -5.70 15.02
N SER A 92 3.46 -4.47 15.49
CA SER A 92 2.58 -3.52 14.79
C SER A 92 3.16 -3.10 13.43
N ARG A 93 4.47 -2.83 13.37
CA ARG A 93 5.17 -2.53 12.10
C ARG A 93 5.07 -3.67 11.10
N LEU A 94 5.15 -4.92 11.57
CA LEU A 94 5.00 -6.09 10.72
C LEU A 94 3.58 -6.19 10.13
N GLY A 95 2.55 -5.82 10.90
CA GLY A 95 1.16 -5.72 10.43
C GLY A 95 0.99 -4.65 9.34
N VAL A 96 1.59 -3.47 9.52
CA VAL A 96 1.62 -2.40 8.49
C VAL A 96 2.34 -2.88 7.24
N ALA A 97 3.53 -3.48 7.40
CA ALA A 97 4.32 -3.98 6.29
C ALA A 97 3.58 -5.07 5.48
N TYR A 98 2.78 -5.91 6.14
CA TYR A 98 1.94 -6.91 5.47
C TYR A 98 0.98 -6.25 4.48
N VAL A 99 0.31 -5.17 4.85
CA VAL A 99 -0.66 -4.50 3.97
C VAL A 99 0.03 -3.74 2.86
N VAL A 100 1.05 -2.93 3.20
CA VAL A 100 1.79 -2.13 2.20
C VAL A 100 2.54 -3.05 1.21
N GLY A 101 3.22 -4.08 1.71
CA GLY A 101 3.89 -5.06 0.86
C GLY A 101 2.92 -5.84 -0.01
N GLY A 102 1.75 -6.22 0.54
CA GLY A 102 0.68 -6.89 -0.21
C GLY A 102 0.13 -6.06 -1.37
N ALA A 103 0.03 -4.74 -1.22
CA ALA A 103 -0.41 -3.84 -2.27
C ALA A 103 0.50 -3.89 -3.52
N SER A 104 1.80 -4.22 -3.36
CA SER A 104 2.72 -4.40 -4.49
C SER A 104 2.32 -5.54 -5.43
N VAL A 105 1.59 -6.53 -4.93
CA VAL A 105 1.08 -7.64 -5.74
C VAL A 105 -0.02 -7.14 -6.68
N GLY A 106 -0.96 -6.33 -6.17
CA GLY A 106 -2.01 -5.68 -6.99
C GLY A 106 -1.43 -4.68 -7.99
N ALA A 107 -0.34 -4.01 -7.65
CA ALA A 107 0.35 -3.06 -8.53
C ALA A 107 0.77 -3.67 -9.88
N ARG A 108 0.99 -5.00 -9.97
CA ARG A 108 1.31 -5.69 -11.23
C ARG A 108 0.16 -5.61 -12.24
N GLN A 109 -1.07 -5.73 -11.78
CA GLN A 109 -2.25 -5.59 -12.66
C GLN A 109 -2.43 -4.13 -13.06
N LEU A 110 -2.31 -3.21 -12.11
CA LEU A 110 -2.44 -1.77 -12.35
C LEU A 110 -1.36 -1.26 -13.32
N ALA A 111 -0.13 -1.76 -13.23
CA ALA A 111 0.92 -1.45 -14.19
C ALA A 111 0.55 -1.83 -15.63
N ARG A 112 -0.02 -3.02 -15.83
CA ARG A 112 -0.52 -3.43 -17.17
C ARG A 112 -1.67 -2.56 -17.66
N GLN A 113 -2.57 -2.13 -16.78
CA GLN A 113 -3.65 -1.20 -17.13
C GLN A 113 -3.08 0.18 -17.53
N ALA A 114 -2.10 0.69 -16.79
CA ALA A 114 -1.41 1.92 -17.14
C ALA A 114 -0.67 1.81 -18.49
N GLU A 115 -0.03 0.68 -18.77
CA GLU A 115 0.60 0.41 -20.07
C GLU A 115 -0.41 0.44 -21.23
N ALA A 116 -1.61 -0.10 -21.03
CA ALA A 116 -2.68 -0.04 -22.03
C ALA A 116 -3.12 1.40 -22.34
N LEU A 117 -2.94 2.33 -21.40
CA LEU A 117 -3.16 3.77 -21.60
C LEU A 117 -1.95 4.52 -22.17
N GLY A 118 -0.85 3.81 -22.45
CA GLY A 118 0.38 4.39 -22.98
C GLY A 118 1.39 4.86 -21.91
N PHE A 119 1.12 4.61 -20.62
CA PHE A 119 2.06 4.92 -19.53
C PHE A 119 2.96 3.73 -19.23
N GLY A 120 4.21 3.99 -18.84
CA GLY A 120 5.19 2.94 -18.55
C GLY A 120 6.38 3.49 -17.76
N PRO A 121 7.42 2.67 -17.51
CA PRO A 121 8.65 3.16 -16.88
C PRO A 121 9.23 4.36 -17.65
N GLY A 122 9.54 5.45 -16.94
CA GLY A 122 9.97 6.72 -17.54
C GLY A 122 8.89 7.49 -18.31
N ARG A 123 7.65 7.02 -18.30
CA ARG A 123 6.48 7.66 -18.92
C ARG A 123 5.29 7.65 -17.96
N ALA A 124 5.48 8.27 -16.81
CA ALA A 124 4.48 8.47 -15.76
C ALA A 124 3.89 7.19 -15.12
N ALA A 125 4.59 6.04 -15.19
CA ALA A 125 4.23 4.84 -14.44
C ALA A 125 5.47 4.14 -13.82
N SER A 126 6.52 4.90 -13.54
CA SER A 126 7.74 4.39 -12.89
C SER A 126 7.47 3.87 -11.48
N PHE A 127 6.58 4.54 -10.73
CA PHE A 127 6.14 4.10 -9.41
C PHE A 127 5.48 2.72 -9.44
N LEU A 128 4.46 2.53 -10.28
CA LEU A 128 3.75 1.26 -10.40
C LEU A 128 4.68 0.10 -10.73
N HIS A 129 5.58 0.31 -11.70
CA HIS A 129 6.56 -0.71 -12.10
C HIS A 129 7.58 -0.99 -11.00
N GLY A 130 8.12 0.05 -10.36
CA GLY A 130 9.06 -0.10 -9.23
C GLY A 130 8.41 -0.82 -8.05
N PHE A 131 7.17 -0.48 -7.73
CA PHE A 131 6.43 -1.10 -6.64
C PHE A 131 6.08 -2.56 -6.94
N ALA A 132 5.62 -2.85 -8.16
CA ALA A 132 5.27 -4.20 -8.61
C ALA A 132 6.47 -5.17 -8.68
N GLN A 133 7.65 -4.65 -8.99
CA GLN A 133 8.89 -5.44 -9.15
C GLN A 133 9.73 -5.52 -7.88
N GLY A 134 9.39 -4.71 -6.86
CA GLY A 134 10.13 -4.64 -5.60
C GLY A 134 10.13 -5.97 -4.84
N SER A 135 11.18 -6.19 -4.06
CA SER A 135 11.35 -7.39 -3.21
C SER A 135 10.62 -7.28 -1.87
N MET A 136 9.95 -6.16 -1.59
CA MET A 136 9.32 -5.87 -0.30
C MET A 136 8.39 -7.01 0.14
N TRP A 137 7.48 -7.46 -0.74
CA TRP A 137 6.54 -8.52 -0.40
C TRP A 137 7.22 -9.82 0.04
N ASN A 138 8.26 -10.24 -0.67
CA ASN A 138 9.03 -11.44 -0.30
C ASN A 138 9.73 -11.27 1.05
N GLY A 139 10.30 -10.09 1.32
CA GLY A 139 10.90 -9.76 2.60
C GLY A 139 9.89 -9.79 3.76
N VAL A 140 8.71 -9.20 3.56
CA VAL A 140 7.61 -9.22 4.53
C VAL A 140 7.14 -10.64 4.81
N LEU A 141 6.94 -11.46 3.77
CA LEU A 141 6.56 -12.86 3.94
C LEU A 141 7.61 -13.65 4.73
N ALA A 142 8.89 -13.45 4.45
CA ALA A 142 9.98 -14.07 5.18
C ALA A 142 9.99 -13.65 6.66
N SER A 143 9.76 -12.35 6.94
CA SER A 143 9.66 -11.83 8.31
C SER A 143 8.46 -12.41 9.06
N LEU A 144 7.30 -12.54 8.43
CA LEU A 144 6.11 -13.17 9.01
C LEU A 144 6.32 -14.66 9.32
N ASP A 145 7.00 -15.38 8.43
CA ASP A 145 7.29 -16.80 8.61
C ASP A 145 8.36 -17.04 9.70
N ALA A 146 9.28 -16.09 9.88
CA ALA A 146 10.30 -16.13 10.93
C ALA A 146 9.80 -15.63 12.29
N ALA A 147 8.74 -14.82 12.33
CA ALA A 147 8.24 -14.20 13.55
C ALA A 147 7.84 -15.23 14.62
N ARG A 148 8.22 -14.95 15.86
CA ARG A 148 7.87 -15.74 17.06
C ARG A 148 7.16 -14.83 18.05
N LEU A 149 5.92 -14.47 17.69
CA LEU A 149 5.10 -13.55 18.44
C LEU A 149 4.34 -14.33 19.54
N ASP A 150 4.28 -13.75 20.72
CA ASP A 150 3.34 -14.16 21.76
C ASP A 150 1.89 -13.76 21.39
N PRO A 151 0.86 -14.22 22.13
CA PRO A 151 -0.54 -13.88 21.83
C PRO A 151 -0.81 -12.37 21.79
N HIS A 152 -0.27 -11.58 22.71
CA HIS A 152 -0.46 -10.12 22.74
C HIS A 152 0.24 -9.41 21.57
N GLN A 153 1.43 -9.89 21.22
CA GLN A 153 2.16 -9.39 20.04
C GLN A 153 1.40 -9.73 18.74
N THR A 154 0.85 -10.94 18.66
CA THR A 154 0.02 -11.37 17.53
C THR A 154 -1.20 -10.47 17.38
N ASP A 155 -1.89 -10.17 18.47
CA ASP A 155 -3.06 -9.27 18.45
C ASP A 155 -2.69 -7.85 18.01
N ARG A 156 -1.55 -7.32 18.43
CA ARG A 156 -1.07 -6.01 17.95
C ARG A 156 -0.74 -6.02 16.47
N CYS A 157 -0.09 -7.05 15.98
CA CYS A 157 0.18 -7.22 14.54
C CYS A 157 -1.12 -7.23 13.71
N ARG A 158 -2.12 -8.00 14.14
CA ARG A 158 -3.44 -8.09 13.53
C ARG A 158 -4.18 -6.74 13.54
N ALA A 159 -4.22 -6.10 14.70
CA ALA A 159 -4.85 -4.78 14.86
C ALA A 159 -4.20 -3.72 13.96
N ALA A 160 -2.87 -3.72 13.85
CA ALA A 160 -2.14 -2.81 12.97
C ALA A 160 -2.45 -3.08 11.49
N ALA A 161 -2.56 -4.33 11.06
CA ALA A 161 -2.95 -4.66 9.69
C ALA A 161 -4.37 -4.15 9.36
N VAL A 162 -5.34 -4.36 10.26
CA VAL A 162 -6.71 -3.85 10.10
C VAL A 162 -6.73 -2.32 10.06
N ALA A 163 -6.00 -1.64 10.96
CA ALA A 163 -5.88 -0.18 10.97
C ALA A 163 -5.24 0.36 9.68
N THR A 164 -4.27 -0.37 9.12
CA THR A 164 -3.63 0.00 7.85
C THR A 164 -4.60 -0.06 6.68
N PHE A 165 -5.49 -1.06 6.63
CA PHE A 165 -6.57 -1.08 5.64
C PHE A 165 -7.56 0.07 5.82
N ALA A 166 -7.93 0.43 7.05
CA ALA A 166 -8.78 1.60 7.31
C ALA A 166 -8.09 2.90 6.83
N THR A 167 -6.76 2.99 6.99
CA THR A 167 -5.96 4.10 6.44
C THR A 167 -6.00 4.11 4.92
N ALA A 168 -5.91 2.96 4.25
CA ALA A 168 -6.06 2.85 2.80
C ALA A 168 -7.47 3.27 2.36
N GLU A 169 -8.53 2.81 3.03
CA GLU A 169 -9.91 3.23 2.75
C GLU A 169 -10.05 4.76 2.84
N ALA A 170 -9.49 5.39 3.89
CA ALA A 170 -9.50 6.85 4.03
C ALA A 170 -8.66 7.56 2.95
N ALA A 171 -7.55 6.96 2.53
CA ALA A 171 -6.67 7.53 1.50
C ALA A 171 -7.34 7.58 0.13
N PHE A 172 -8.09 6.54 -0.24
CA PHE A 172 -8.75 6.43 -1.53
C PHE A 172 -10.19 6.95 -1.53
N GLY A 173 -10.92 6.88 -0.41
CA GLY A 173 -12.33 7.29 -0.31
C GLY A 173 -12.56 8.81 -0.35
N GLY A 174 -11.63 9.62 0.15
CA GLY A 174 -11.79 11.09 0.21
C GLY A 174 -11.38 11.85 -1.05
N LEU A 175 -11.14 11.16 -2.17
CA LEU A 175 -10.61 11.80 -3.38
C LEU A 175 -11.71 12.42 -4.28
N GLU A 176 -12.98 12.08 -4.07
CA GLU A 176 -14.10 12.65 -4.83
C GLU A 176 -14.42 14.08 -4.41
N GLU A 177 -14.08 14.45 -3.18
CA GLU A 177 -14.32 15.79 -2.61
C GLU A 177 -13.23 16.81 -2.99
N LEU A 178 -12.15 16.38 -3.66
CA LEU A 178 -10.99 17.22 -4.01
C LEU A 178 -11.03 17.77 -5.44
N ARG A 179 -12.21 17.79 -6.08
CA ARG A 179 -12.43 18.36 -7.43
C ARG A 179 -12.65 19.86 -7.41
#